data_31cb3f2b76a53b0571d4c7ecd6da7cd0
#
_entry.id   31cb3f2b76a53b0571d4c7ecd6da7cd0
#
_cell.length_a   1.000
_cell.length_b   1.000
_cell.length_c   1.000
_cell.angle_alpha   90.00
_cell.angle_beta   90.00
_cell.angle_gamma   90.00
#
_symmetry.space_group_name_H-M   'P 1'
#
loop_
_entity.id
_entity.type
_entity.pdbx_description
1 polymer ?
#
loop_
_entity_poly.entity_id
_entity_poly.type
_entity_poly.pdbx_seq_one_letter_code
_entity_poly.pdbx_strand_id
1 'polypeptide(L)'
;MISETIQAAKDGDVRAFAQIVRQYRQSVFRICVRILGDSDEAEDAVQETFVRAWQAISGYDIRFSIATWLGAIACRLCYDVLRRRKRQRRYEQEALGYYSGDCVRDPESDVSGRDLEMLFRKVTSALAPMQKTVFVLAEIEGFPFEEVRRITGWSTVQIKSNLYIARKKVRKALEKE
;
A
#
# COMPACT_ATOMS: atom_id res chain seq x y z
N MET A 1 23.93 -13.64 -7.37
CA MET A 1 22.60 -14.36 -7.37
C MET A 1 21.44 -13.43 -7.66
N ILE A 2 20.99 -12.51 -6.75
CA ILE A 2 19.81 -11.68 -7.06
C ILE A 2 20.03 -10.70 -8.20
N SER A 3 21.23 -10.13 -8.33
CA SER A 3 21.59 -9.23 -9.42
C SER A 3 21.57 -9.91 -10.80
N GLU A 4 22.00 -11.14 -10.88
CA GLU A 4 21.97 -11.95 -12.11
C GLU A 4 20.53 -12.31 -12.49
N THR A 5 19.70 -12.67 -11.51
CA THR A 5 18.27 -12.93 -11.73
C THR A 5 17.55 -11.68 -12.26
N ILE A 6 17.87 -10.51 -11.70
CA ILE A 6 17.29 -9.24 -12.18
C ILE A 6 17.78 -8.94 -13.61
N GLN A 7 19.05 -9.14 -13.90
CA GLN A 7 19.58 -8.92 -15.24
C GLN A 7 18.92 -9.85 -16.26
N ALA A 8 18.83 -11.15 -15.96
CA ALA A 8 18.14 -12.10 -16.83
C ALA A 8 16.67 -11.72 -17.07
N ALA A 9 15.96 -11.26 -16.01
CA ALA A 9 14.59 -10.78 -16.15
C ALA A 9 14.50 -9.51 -17.03
N LYS A 10 15.48 -8.60 -16.96
CA LYS A 10 15.57 -7.42 -17.83
C LYS A 10 15.79 -7.82 -19.31
N ASP A 11 16.49 -8.92 -19.53
CA ASP A 11 16.75 -9.48 -20.86
C ASP A 11 15.58 -10.34 -21.38
N GLY A 12 14.46 -10.38 -20.62
CA GLY A 12 13.22 -11.04 -21.03
C GLY A 12 13.05 -12.47 -20.53
N ASP A 13 13.91 -12.95 -19.61
CA ASP A 13 13.73 -14.29 -19.03
C ASP A 13 12.57 -14.33 -18.05
N VAL A 14 11.46 -14.93 -18.48
CA VAL A 14 10.24 -15.13 -17.69
C VAL A 14 10.48 -15.97 -16.44
N ARG A 15 11.41 -16.96 -16.49
CA ARG A 15 11.72 -17.81 -15.34
C ARG A 15 12.45 -17.03 -14.26
N ALA A 16 13.39 -16.17 -14.65
CA ALA A 16 14.07 -15.25 -13.75
C ALA A 16 13.09 -14.29 -13.10
N PHE A 17 12.16 -13.72 -13.87
CA PHE A 17 11.11 -12.86 -13.30
C PHE A 17 10.17 -13.61 -12.35
N ALA A 18 9.80 -14.85 -12.65
CA ALA A 18 9.01 -15.69 -11.75
C ALA A 18 9.71 -15.94 -10.39
N GLN A 19 11.06 -15.96 -10.34
CA GLN A 19 11.80 -16.01 -9.07
C GLN A 19 11.64 -14.71 -8.28
N ILE A 20 11.68 -13.54 -8.95
CA ILE A 20 11.44 -12.24 -8.33
C ILE A 20 10.02 -12.21 -7.74
N VAL A 21 9.01 -12.64 -8.50
CA VAL A 21 7.63 -12.74 -8.03
C VAL A 21 7.54 -13.59 -6.74
N ARG A 22 8.07 -14.80 -6.76
CA ARG A 22 8.06 -15.71 -5.59
C ARG A 22 8.71 -15.09 -4.37
N GLN A 23 9.82 -14.39 -4.55
CA GLN A 23 10.57 -13.78 -3.46
C GLN A 23 9.86 -12.56 -2.85
N TYR A 24 9.21 -11.73 -3.67
CA TYR A 24 8.68 -10.43 -3.22
C TYR A 24 7.16 -10.37 -3.07
N ARG A 25 6.41 -11.36 -3.58
CA ARG A 25 4.94 -11.37 -3.55
C ARG A 25 4.38 -11.11 -2.16
N GLN A 26 4.89 -11.80 -1.15
CA GLN A 26 4.40 -11.66 0.22
C GLN A 26 4.69 -10.27 0.82
N SER A 27 5.84 -9.68 0.51
CA SER A 27 6.18 -8.33 0.97
C SER A 27 5.30 -7.27 0.30
N VAL A 28 5.05 -7.42 -1.00
CA VAL A 28 4.13 -6.55 -1.74
C VAL A 28 2.70 -6.70 -1.21
N PHE A 29 2.25 -7.93 -0.96
CA PHE A 29 0.93 -8.19 -0.39
C PHE A 29 0.73 -7.52 0.96
N ARG A 30 1.72 -7.63 1.89
CA ARG A 30 1.63 -6.94 3.20
C ARG A 30 1.43 -5.44 3.06
N ILE A 31 2.15 -4.79 2.14
CA ILE A 31 1.99 -3.36 1.86
C ILE A 31 0.57 -3.08 1.36
N CYS A 32 0.12 -3.84 0.35
CA CYS A 32 -1.20 -3.65 -0.25
C CYS A 32 -2.34 -3.83 0.76
N VAL A 33 -2.36 -4.93 1.51
CA VAL A 33 -3.44 -5.21 2.45
C VAL A 33 -3.49 -4.19 3.59
N ARG A 34 -2.35 -3.72 4.06
CA ARG A 34 -2.28 -2.67 5.09
C ARG A 34 -2.77 -1.31 4.59
N ILE A 35 -2.50 -0.98 3.33
CA ILE A 35 -2.98 0.27 2.73
C ILE A 35 -4.48 0.16 2.39
N LEU A 36 -4.92 -0.93 1.74
CA LEU A 36 -6.29 -1.08 1.25
C LEU A 36 -7.26 -1.50 2.36
N GLY A 37 -6.80 -2.35 3.30
CA GLY A 37 -7.62 -2.94 4.35
C GLY A 37 -8.60 -3.99 3.84
N ASP A 38 -8.36 -4.56 2.67
CA ASP A 38 -9.16 -5.56 1.99
C ASP A 38 -8.24 -6.56 1.28
N SER A 39 -8.43 -7.86 1.54
CA SER A 39 -7.54 -8.91 1.04
C SER A 39 -7.70 -9.15 -0.45
N ASP A 40 -8.93 -9.09 -0.96
CA ASP A 40 -9.21 -9.36 -2.37
C ASP A 40 -8.65 -8.24 -3.25
N GLU A 41 -8.91 -6.99 -2.86
CA GLU A 41 -8.31 -5.84 -3.54
C GLU A 41 -6.78 -5.80 -3.39
N ALA A 42 -6.23 -6.31 -2.29
CA ALA A 42 -4.79 -6.42 -2.13
C ALA A 42 -4.19 -7.46 -3.08
N GLU A 43 -4.85 -8.61 -3.27
CA GLU A 43 -4.41 -9.62 -4.25
C GLU A 43 -4.46 -9.06 -5.68
N ASP A 44 -5.52 -8.35 -6.04
CA ASP A 44 -5.63 -7.68 -7.34
C ASP A 44 -4.50 -6.65 -7.54
N ALA A 45 -4.21 -5.85 -6.50
CA ALA A 45 -3.12 -4.88 -6.53
C ALA A 45 -1.75 -5.55 -6.64
N VAL A 46 -1.55 -6.72 -6.01
CA VAL A 46 -0.32 -7.52 -6.14
C VAL A 46 -0.15 -8.03 -7.57
N GLN A 47 -1.20 -8.60 -8.15
CA GLN A 47 -1.16 -9.10 -9.53
C GLN A 47 -0.82 -7.97 -10.51
N GLU A 48 -1.52 -6.86 -10.41
CA GLU A 48 -1.29 -5.68 -11.26
C GLU A 48 0.12 -5.08 -11.04
N THR A 49 0.63 -5.12 -9.80
CA THR A 49 2.00 -4.70 -9.48
C THR A 49 3.02 -5.51 -10.28
N PHE A 50 2.90 -6.82 -10.31
CA PHE A 50 3.85 -7.67 -11.03
C PHE A 50 3.67 -7.61 -12.55
N VAL A 51 2.45 -7.41 -13.05
CA VAL A 51 2.21 -7.15 -14.47
C VAL A 51 2.93 -5.86 -14.90
N ARG A 52 2.75 -4.76 -14.18
CA ARG A 52 3.45 -3.50 -14.47
C ARG A 52 4.95 -3.60 -14.27
N ALA A 53 5.39 -4.33 -13.26
CA ALA A 53 6.80 -4.60 -13.03
C ALA A 53 7.42 -5.35 -14.22
N TRP A 54 6.78 -6.38 -14.74
CA TRP A 54 7.25 -7.09 -15.92
C TRP A 54 7.36 -6.17 -17.14
N GLN A 55 6.37 -5.34 -17.38
CA GLN A 55 6.36 -4.40 -18.51
C GLN A 55 7.46 -3.33 -18.41
N ALA A 56 7.87 -2.97 -17.19
CA ALA A 56 8.82 -1.89 -16.93
C ALA A 56 10.22 -2.36 -16.52
N ILE A 57 10.45 -3.68 -16.35
CA ILE A 57 11.70 -4.20 -15.77
C ILE A 57 12.92 -3.91 -16.62
N SER A 58 12.80 -3.82 -17.93
CA SER A 58 13.91 -3.46 -18.83
C SER A 58 14.52 -2.09 -18.47
N GLY A 59 13.70 -1.15 -18.03
CA GLY A 59 14.11 0.19 -17.57
C GLY A 59 14.45 0.27 -16.07
N TYR A 60 14.39 -0.83 -15.31
CA TYR A 60 14.70 -0.82 -13.89
C TYR A 60 16.18 -0.46 -13.64
N ASP A 61 16.40 0.50 -12.73
CA ASP A 61 17.73 0.94 -12.33
C ASP A 61 18.22 0.11 -11.13
N ILE A 62 19.24 -0.71 -11.34
CA ILE A 62 19.82 -1.60 -10.34
C ILE A 62 20.48 -0.88 -9.14
N ARG A 63 20.65 0.44 -9.21
CA ARG A 63 21.13 1.25 -8.07
C ARG A 63 20.10 1.33 -6.94
N PHE A 64 18.85 1.03 -7.22
CA PHE A 64 17.78 0.97 -6.22
C PHE A 64 17.48 -0.46 -5.81
N SER A 65 16.93 -0.62 -4.60
CA SER A 65 16.41 -1.92 -4.18
C SER A 65 15.20 -2.34 -5.02
N ILE A 66 15.18 -3.58 -5.49
CA ILE A 66 14.02 -4.14 -6.21
C ILE A 66 12.76 -4.09 -5.34
N ALA A 67 12.90 -4.28 -4.01
CA ALA A 67 11.80 -4.18 -3.07
C ALA A 67 11.21 -2.76 -3.04
N THR A 68 12.08 -1.73 -3.00
CA THR A 68 11.66 -0.32 -3.05
C THR A 68 10.96 0.00 -4.36
N TRP A 69 11.46 -0.52 -5.48
CA TRP A 69 10.87 -0.31 -6.79
C TRP A 69 9.49 -0.99 -6.93
N LEU A 70 9.37 -2.25 -6.52
CA LEU A 70 8.08 -2.96 -6.48
C LEU A 70 7.10 -2.27 -5.51
N GLY A 71 7.59 -1.85 -4.34
CA GLY A 71 6.82 -1.06 -3.38
C GLY A 71 6.27 0.23 -3.97
N ALA A 72 7.05 0.91 -4.83
CA ALA A 72 6.60 2.13 -5.50
C ALA A 72 5.44 1.87 -6.47
N ILE A 73 5.49 0.77 -7.23
CA ILE A 73 4.40 0.38 -8.13
C ILE A 73 3.15 0.04 -7.31
N ALA A 74 3.29 -0.81 -6.28
CA ALA A 74 2.21 -1.23 -5.40
C ALA A 74 1.53 -0.04 -4.69
N CYS A 75 2.32 0.85 -4.10
CA CYS A 75 1.78 2.02 -3.40
C CYS A 75 1.00 2.97 -4.31
N ARG A 76 1.45 3.18 -5.55
CA ARG A 76 0.69 3.98 -6.53
C ARG A 76 -0.66 3.34 -6.82
N LEU A 77 -0.69 2.04 -7.06
CA LEU A 77 -1.93 1.31 -7.30
C LEU A 77 -2.90 1.43 -6.12
N CYS A 78 -2.41 1.12 -4.91
CA CYS A 78 -3.21 1.23 -3.69
C CYS A 78 -3.73 2.67 -3.46
N TYR A 79 -2.87 3.67 -3.68
CA TYR A 79 -3.26 5.07 -3.53
C TYR A 79 -4.37 5.47 -4.53
N ASP A 80 -4.28 5.00 -5.77
CA ASP A 80 -5.30 5.26 -6.79
C ASP A 80 -6.63 4.58 -6.45
N VAL A 81 -6.60 3.35 -5.90
CA VAL A 81 -7.80 2.66 -5.37
C VAL A 81 -8.44 3.49 -4.25
N LEU A 82 -7.66 3.90 -3.25
CA LEU A 82 -8.18 4.69 -2.14
C LEU A 82 -8.75 6.05 -2.60
N ARG A 83 -8.11 6.70 -3.56
CA ARG A 83 -8.63 7.95 -4.14
C ARG A 83 -9.96 7.74 -4.86
N ARG A 84 -10.08 6.62 -5.58
CA ARG A 84 -11.31 6.26 -6.30
C ARG A 84 -12.44 5.98 -5.33
N ARG A 85 -12.20 5.17 -4.28
CA ARG A 85 -13.16 4.93 -3.18
C ARG A 85 -13.63 6.23 -2.52
N LYS A 86 -12.69 7.15 -2.23
CA LYS A 86 -13.04 8.44 -1.62
C LYS A 86 -13.92 9.29 -2.53
N ARG A 87 -13.65 9.31 -3.84
CA ARG A 87 -14.50 10.01 -4.80
C ARG A 87 -15.89 9.40 -4.89
N GLN A 88 -15.97 8.07 -4.98
CA GLN A 88 -17.22 7.34 -5.05
C GLN A 88 -18.11 7.64 -3.85
N ARG A 89 -17.57 7.54 -2.62
CA ARG A 89 -18.31 7.87 -1.39
C ARG A 89 -18.84 9.30 -1.40
N ARG A 90 -18.04 10.25 -1.92
CA ARG A 90 -18.49 11.64 -2.02
C ARG A 90 -19.66 11.79 -2.99
N TYR A 91 -19.61 11.16 -4.14
CA TYR A 91 -20.73 11.18 -5.09
C TYR A 91 -21.99 10.52 -4.51
N GLU A 92 -21.86 9.42 -3.83
CA GLU A 92 -22.97 8.73 -3.16
C GLU A 92 -23.59 9.61 -2.07
N GLN A 93 -22.78 10.30 -1.25
CA GLN A 93 -23.26 11.25 -0.25
C GLN A 93 -23.95 12.46 -0.87
N GLU A 94 -23.42 12.99 -1.97
CA GLU A 94 -24.04 14.11 -2.71
C GLU A 94 -25.35 13.68 -3.37
N ALA A 95 -25.44 12.44 -3.88
CA ALA A 95 -26.64 11.91 -4.55
C ALA A 95 -27.76 11.51 -3.56
N LEU A 96 -27.42 11.08 -2.35
CA LEU A 96 -28.37 10.59 -1.34
C LEU A 96 -28.88 11.66 -0.38
N GLY A 97 -28.46 12.94 -0.54
CA GLY A 97 -28.90 14.04 0.29
C GLY A 97 -28.96 13.68 1.78
N TYR A 98 -27.86 13.86 2.52
CA TYR A 98 -27.80 13.71 3.98
C TYR A 98 -28.17 12.32 4.54
N TYR A 99 -27.23 11.39 4.49
CA TYR A 99 -27.11 10.34 5.52
C TYR A 99 -25.63 10.08 5.80
N SER A 100 -25.14 10.61 6.92
CA SER A 100 -23.84 10.26 7.47
C SER A 100 -23.96 8.87 8.13
N GLY A 101 -23.33 7.90 7.51
CA GLY A 101 -23.15 6.57 8.08
C GLY A 101 -21.88 5.96 7.53
N ASP A 102 -20.84 5.94 8.34
CA ASP A 102 -19.63 5.16 8.08
C ASP A 102 -20.00 3.67 8.05
N CYS A 103 -20.36 3.16 6.88
CA CYS A 103 -20.51 1.72 6.68
C CYS A 103 -19.15 1.14 6.30
N VAL A 104 -18.38 0.74 7.30
CA VAL A 104 -17.27 -0.17 7.13
C VAL A 104 -17.87 -1.54 6.88
N ARG A 105 -17.82 -2.06 5.65
CA ARG A 105 -18.09 -3.47 5.39
C ARG A 105 -16.94 -4.27 5.96
N ASP A 106 -17.28 -5.09 6.95
CA ASP A 106 -16.42 -6.09 7.55
C ASP A 106 -16.41 -7.34 6.65
N PRO A 107 -15.27 -7.76 6.08
CA PRO A 107 -15.16 -9.11 5.54
C PRO A 107 -14.72 -10.04 6.66
N GLU A 108 -15.51 -11.06 6.92
CA GLU A 108 -15.18 -12.17 7.81
C GLU A 108 -13.98 -12.95 7.31
N SER A 109 -12.93 -13.07 8.10
CA SER A 109 -11.91 -14.11 8.00
C SER A 109 -11.06 -14.31 9.26
N ASP A 110 -10.80 -15.51 9.54
CA ASP A 110 -9.98 -16.29 10.50
C ASP A 110 -9.30 -15.73 11.77
N VAL A 111 -9.37 -16.53 12.86
CA VAL A 111 -9.54 -16.21 14.28
C VAL A 111 -8.30 -15.81 15.11
N SER A 112 -7.06 -15.85 14.67
CA SER A 112 -5.95 -15.52 15.62
C SER A 112 -5.03 -14.35 15.23
N GLY A 113 -5.12 -13.86 14.01
CA GLY A 113 -4.51 -12.59 13.58
C GLY A 113 -5.53 -11.46 13.49
N ARG A 114 -6.81 -11.76 13.73
CA ARG A 114 -7.98 -10.90 13.51
C ARG A 114 -8.05 -9.70 14.43
N ASP A 115 -7.78 -9.88 15.72
CA ASP A 115 -7.97 -8.80 16.68
C ASP A 115 -7.00 -7.65 16.39
N LEU A 116 -5.73 -7.96 16.08
CA LEU A 116 -4.74 -6.95 15.74
C LEU A 116 -5.01 -6.30 14.37
N GLU A 117 -5.47 -7.09 13.40
CA GLU A 117 -5.82 -6.56 12.08
C GLU A 117 -7.10 -5.70 12.13
N MET A 118 -8.11 -6.13 12.88
CA MET A 118 -9.32 -5.34 13.13
C MET A 118 -8.99 -4.04 13.85
N LEU A 119 -8.15 -4.10 14.90
CA LEU A 119 -7.68 -2.90 15.60
C LEU A 119 -6.94 -1.98 14.63
N PHE A 120 -6.02 -2.52 13.82
CA PHE A 120 -5.29 -1.74 12.82
C PHE A 120 -6.23 -1.07 11.82
N ARG A 121 -7.22 -1.80 11.28
CA ARG A 121 -8.24 -1.25 10.39
C ARG A 121 -9.02 -0.12 11.07
N LYS A 122 -9.47 -0.34 12.31
CA LYS A 122 -10.23 0.62 13.09
C LYS A 122 -9.45 1.91 13.33
N VAL A 123 -8.21 1.81 13.83
CA VAL A 123 -7.38 2.99 14.13
C VAL A 123 -6.91 3.75 12.87
N THR A 124 -6.84 3.07 11.73
CA THR A 124 -6.44 3.69 10.46
C THR A 124 -7.60 4.11 9.56
N SER A 125 -8.85 3.78 9.91
CA SER A 125 -10.05 4.09 9.11
C SER A 125 -10.24 5.59 8.87
N ALA A 126 -9.92 6.42 9.85
CA ALA A 126 -10.02 7.88 9.79
C ALA A 126 -8.86 8.57 9.02
N LEU A 127 -7.90 7.79 8.51
CA LEU A 127 -6.77 8.34 7.77
C LEU A 127 -7.16 8.64 6.32
N ALA A 128 -6.80 9.85 5.85
CA ALA A 128 -6.88 10.14 4.41
C ALA A 128 -5.88 9.24 3.63
N PRO A 129 -6.11 8.97 2.32
CA PRO A 129 -5.27 8.08 1.53
C PRO A 129 -3.77 8.33 1.68
N MET A 130 -3.33 9.59 1.58
CA MET A 130 -1.91 9.96 1.74
C MET A 130 -1.41 9.71 3.16
N GLN A 131 -2.22 10.01 4.18
CA GLN A 131 -1.89 9.77 5.58
C GLN A 131 -1.71 8.27 5.85
N LYS A 132 -2.63 7.43 5.34
CA LYS A 132 -2.57 5.98 5.51
C LYS A 132 -1.34 5.40 4.82
N THR A 133 -1.07 5.79 3.59
CA THR A 133 0.08 5.30 2.83
C THR A 133 1.40 5.63 3.53
N VAL A 134 1.64 6.89 3.93
CA VAL A 134 2.90 7.24 4.62
C VAL A 134 3.01 6.57 5.99
N PHE A 135 1.91 6.41 6.71
CA PHE A 135 1.90 5.73 8.00
C PHE A 135 2.27 4.25 7.86
N VAL A 136 1.68 3.55 6.90
CA VAL A 136 2.01 2.14 6.63
C VAL A 136 3.49 2.01 6.26
N LEU A 137 3.99 2.80 5.33
CA LEU A 137 5.37 2.68 4.88
C LEU A 137 6.39 3.02 5.98
N ALA A 138 6.19 4.11 6.70
CA ALA A 138 7.17 4.59 7.66
C ALA A 138 7.07 3.90 9.02
N GLU A 139 5.86 3.70 9.56
CA GLU A 139 5.66 3.19 10.92
C GLU A 139 5.47 1.67 10.99
N ILE A 140 4.86 1.09 9.96
CA ILE A 140 4.51 -0.33 9.99
C ILE A 140 5.56 -1.16 9.23
N GLU A 141 5.95 -0.73 8.03
CA GLU A 141 6.97 -1.43 7.23
C GLU A 141 8.40 -0.98 7.57
N GLY A 142 8.56 0.14 8.31
CA GLY A 142 9.85 0.62 8.77
C GLY A 142 10.76 1.15 7.65
N PHE A 143 10.21 1.59 6.52
CA PHE A 143 11.02 2.17 5.45
C PHE A 143 11.66 3.47 5.91
N PRO A 144 12.98 3.65 5.68
CA PRO A 144 13.65 4.93 5.89
C PRO A 144 12.96 6.06 5.13
N PHE A 145 12.95 7.25 5.68
CA PHE A 145 12.26 8.41 5.11
C PHE A 145 12.61 8.68 3.64
N GLU A 146 13.86 8.52 3.24
CA GLU A 146 14.29 8.67 1.86
C GLU A 146 13.71 7.60 0.92
N GLU A 147 13.49 6.39 1.43
CA GLU A 147 12.82 5.34 0.66
C GLU A 147 11.33 5.63 0.52
N VAL A 148 10.66 6.09 1.59
CA VAL A 148 9.26 6.52 1.52
C VAL A 148 9.09 7.61 0.45
N ARG A 149 10.03 8.56 0.38
CA ARG A 149 10.05 9.60 -0.64
C ARG A 149 10.20 9.04 -2.06
N ARG A 150 11.06 8.05 -2.24
CA ARG A 150 11.25 7.38 -3.54
C ARG A 150 10.02 6.55 -3.93
N ILE A 151 9.47 5.80 -2.98
CA ILE A 151 8.28 4.96 -3.18
C ILE A 151 7.09 5.81 -3.60
N THR A 152 6.82 6.90 -2.87
CA THR A 152 5.63 7.72 -3.08
C THR A 152 5.78 8.79 -4.16
N GLY A 153 7.00 9.26 -4.39
CA GLY A 153 7.28 10.42 -5.23
C GLY A 153 6.82 11.75 -4.62
N TRP A 154 6.43 11.76 -3.34
CA TRP A 154 5.93 12.96 -2.65
C TRP A 154 7.08 13.78 -2.06
N SER A 155 6.83 15.09 -1.90
CA SER A 155 7.82 15.98 -1.28
C SER A 155 8.00 15.67 0.21
N THR A 156 9.18 16.02 0.74
CA THR A 156 9.50 15.91 2.17
C THR A 156 8.46 16.56 3.07
N VAL A 157 7.96 17.72 2.66
CA VAL A 157 6.91 18.45 3.42
C VAL A 157 5.61 17.67 3.45
N GLN A 158 5.18 17.13 2.31
CA GLN A 158 3.97 16.31 2.21
C GLN A 158 4.06 15.07 3.09
N ILE A 159 5.19 14.35 3.06
CA ILE A 159 5.38 13.14 3.86
C ILE A 159 5.37 13.48 5.35
N LYS A 160 6.17 14.47 5.80
CA LYS A 160 6.27 14.86 7.21
C LYS A 160 4.92 15.32 7.77
N SER A 161 4.21 16.19 7.05
CA SER A 161 2.92 16.72 7.52
C SER A 161 1.86 15.61 7.59
N ASN A 162 1.78 14.75 6.57
CA ASN A 162 0.81 13.65 6.58
C ASN A 162 1.14 12.59 7.64
N LEU A 163 2.41 12.28 7.86
CA LEU A 163 2.83 11.36 8.92
C LEU A 163 2.52 11.91 10.31
N TYR A 164 2.77 13.20 10.55
CA TYR A 164 2.41 13.86 11.81
C TYR A 164 0.90 13.76 12.08
N ILE A 165 0.07 14.10 11.08
CA ILE A 165 -1.38 14.02 11.22
C ILE A 165 -1.83 12.57 11.44
N ALA A 166 -1.25 11.61 10.71
CA ALA A 166 -1.57 10.19 10.87
C ALA A 166 -1.27 9.69 12.28
N ARG A 167 -0.07 9.97 12.81
CA ARG A 167 0.31 9.61 14.19
C ARG A 167 -0.66 10.19 15.23
N LYS A 168 -1.06 11.46 15.07
CA LYS A 168 -2.01 12.11 15.97
C LYS A 168 -3.38 11.44 15.96
N LYS A 169 -3.88 11.10 14.76
CA LYS A 169 -5.19 10.44 14.61
C LYS A 169 -5.16 9.01 15.15
N VAL A 170 -4.12 8.24 14.85
CA VAL A 170 -3.96 6.86 15.35
C VAL A 170 -3.87 6.85 16.87
N ARG A 171 -3.04 7.73 17.46
CA ARG A 171 -2.96 7.85 18.94
C ARG A 171 -4.32 8.12 19.55
N LYS A 172 -5.07 9.12 19.02
CA LYS A 172 -6.42 9.45 19.51
C LYS A 172 -7.41 8.28 19.36
N ALA A 173 -7.24 7.44 18.33
CA ALA A 173 -8.08 6.27 18.15
C ALA A 173 -7.77 5.18 19.18
N LEU A 174 -6.47 4.97 19.48
CA LEU A 174 -6.02 4.01 20.50
C LEU A 174 -6.41 4.42 21.93
N GLU A 175 -6.49 5.72 22.24
CA GLU A 175 -6.91 6.23 23.56
C GLU A 175 -8.42 6.03 23.84
N LYS A 176 -9.22 5.63 22.83
CA LYS A 176 -10.67 5.41 22.95
C LYS A 176 -11.05 3.91 23.07
N GLU A 177 -10.05 3.03 22.99
CA GLU A 177 -10.20 1.57 23.14
C GLU A 177 -10.02 1.16 24.61
#